data_b1226d809152207e6540d72e84598ffa
#
_entry.id   b1226d809152207e6540d72e84598ffa
#
_cell.length_a   1.000
_cell.length_b   1.000
_cell.length_c   1.000
_cell.angle_alpha   90.00
_cell.angle_beta   90.00
_cell.angle_gamma   90.00
#
_symmetry.space_group_name_H-M   'P 1'
#
loop_
_entity.id
_entity.type
_entity.pdbx_description
1 polymer ?
#
loop_
_entity_poly.entity_id
_entity_poly.type
_entity_poly.pdbx_seq_one_letter_code
_entity_poly.pdbx_strand_id
1 'polypeptide(L)'
;MKTKNTLPLIVSALLILLSCTNKESKDLALLVTKKDTKATTVTETFKPNKDFSAYWYTGEAEITSYKLEQSRYGETRHGTAILIYVTEPFLETKQVKADYSNPPNINVLKLNRTKNFTTGIYPYSIMQSTFYPIANNRHAIKVSCSIQEWCGHVYTQLNNRKQFEIDAHSYFENQADSNFTLDKNILENELWTQLRIDPKSLPVGDISIIPSLEFIHLKHVPLKAYQASASLAKGSYTLN
;
A
#
# COMPACT_ATOMS: atom_id res chain seq x y z
N MET A 1 -53.32 0.03 -46.58
CA MET A 1 -54.41 -0.85 -46.08
C MET A 1 -54.31 -0.88 -44.55
N LYS A 2 -55.38 -0.44 -43.95
CA LYS A 2 -55.66 -0.37 -42.51
C LYS A 2 -55.59 -1.76 -41.84
N THR A 3 -55.10 -1.88 -40.61
CA THR A 3 -55.95 -2.25 -39.47
C THR A 3 -55.21 -2.02 -38.16
N LYS A 4 -55.90 -1.23 -37.35
CA LYS A 4 -55.70 -1.06 -35.89
C LYS A 4 -56.17 -2.33 -35.15
N ASN A 5 -55.56 -2.67 -34.05
CA ASN A 5 -56.32 -3.26 -32.95
C ASN A 5 -55.66 -2.91 -31.58
N THR A 6 -56.55 -2.54 -30.72
CA THR A 6 -56.50 -1.92 -29.42
C THR A 6 -56.36 -2.96 -28.30
N LEU A 7 -55.70 -2.52 -27.22
CA LEU A 7 -55.75 -2.80 -25.78
C LEU A 7 -56.90 -3.74 -25.27
N PRO A 8 -56.74 -4.48 -24.13
CA PRO A 8 -56.93 -3.81 -22.83
C PRO A 8 -55.99 -4.21 -21.67
N LEU A 9 -55.87 -3.22 -20.83
CA LEU A 9 -55.48 -3.11 -19.43
C LEU A 9 -56.24 -4.11 -18.52
N ILE A 10 -55.56 -4.87 -17.67
CA ILE A 10 -56.17 -5.42 -16.44
C ILE A 10 -55.20 -5.16 -15.28
N VAL A 11 -55.65 -4.26 -14.41
CA VAL A 11 -55.19 -3.99 -13.06
C VAL A 11 -55.74 -5.08 -12.16
N SER A 12 -54.90 -5.70 -11.32
CA SER A 12 -55.39 -6.38 -10.14
C SER A 12 -54.37 -6.22 -9.01
N ALA A 13 -54.76 -5.36 -8.09
CA ALA A 13 -54.16 -5.19 -6.79
C ALA A 13 -54.63 -6.32 -5.86
N LEU A 14 -53.66 -6.94 -5.17
CA LEU A 14 -54.01 -7.75 -3.97
C LEU A 14 -53.04 -7.44 -2.85
N LEU A 15 -53.48 -6.61 -1.94
CA LEU A 15 -52.95 -6.40 -0.62
C LEU A 15 -53.27 -7.64 0.24
N ILE A 16 -52.22 -8.26 0.82
CA ILE A 16 -52.43 -9.13 1.98
C ILE A 16 -51.48 -8.65 3.08
N LEU A 17 -52.10 -7.99 4.07
CA LEU A 17 -51.54 -7.74 5.38
C LEU A 17 -51.70 -9.03 6.22
N LEU A 18 -50.61 -9.55 6.75
CA LEU A 18 -50.64 -10.49 7.87
C LEU A 18 -49.61 -10.06 8.91
N SER A 19 -50.15 -9.44 9.91
CA SER A 19 -49.60 -9.26 11.24
C SER A 19 -49.58 -10.60 11.97
N CYS A 20 -48.48 -10.96 12.62
CA CYS A 20 -48.44 -11.81 13.81
C CYS A 20 -47.10 -11.67 14.51
N THR A 21 -47.13 -11.01 15.58
CA THR A 21 -46.97 -11.35 17.02
C THR A 21 -45.56 -11.53 17.52
N ASN A 22 -45.25 -10.63 18.44
CA ASN A 22 -44.17 -10.67 19.42
C ASN A 22 -44.05 -12.03 20.09
N LYS A 23 -42.83 -12.53 20.18
CA LYS A 23 -42.42 -13.40 21.26
C LYS A 23 -41.13 -12.86 21.85
N GLU A 24 -41.26 -12.29 23.03
CA GLU A 24 -40.16 -12.00 23.93
C GLU A 24 -39.33 -13.26 24.16
N SER A 25 -38.06 -13.19 23.93
CA SER A 25 -37.10 -14.04 24.61
C SER A 25 -36.06 -13.18 25.29
N LYS A 26 -36.08 -13.32 26.60
CA LYS A 26 -35.29 -12.64 27.61
C LYS A 26 -33.79 -12.73 27.36
N ASP A 27 -33.18 -11.62 27.63
CA ASP A 27 -31.86 -11.39 28.22
C ASP A 27 -30.86 -12.56 28.27
N LEU A 28 -29.83 -12.46 27.47
CA LEU A 28 -28.47 -12.75 27.92
C LEU A 28 -27.56 -11.63 27.41
N ALA A 29 -27.52 -10.55 28.17
CA ALA A 29 -26.52 -9.50 27.99
C ALA A 29 -25.16 -10.10 28.34
N LEU A 30 -24.46 -10.59 27.33
CA LEU A 30 -23.01 -10.82 27.43
C LEU A 30 -22.35 -9.46 27.47
N LEU A 31 -21.94 -9.06 28.67
CA LEU A 31 -21.01 -7.97 28.91
C LEU A 31 -19.68 -8.29 28.20
N VAL A 32 -19.60 -7.98 26.91
CA VAL A 32 -18.33 -7.81 26.25
C VAL A 32 -17.75 -6.49 26.73
N THR A 33 -16.98 -6.55 27.79
CA THR A 33 -16.07 -5.46 28.16
C THR A 33 -15.16 -5.22 26.96
N LYS A 34 -15.45 -4.16 26.20
CA LYS A 34 -14.50 -3.55 25.27
C LYS A 34 -13.28 -3.18 26.10
N LYS A 35 -12.28 -4.02 26.07
CA LYS A 35 -10.94 -3.68 26.52
C LYS A 35 -10.38 -2.78 25.42
N ASP A 36 -10.51 -1.48 25.59
CA ASP A 36 -9.80 -0.48 24.79
C ASP A 36 -8.32 -0.70 25.03
N THR A 37 -7.73 -1.59 24.25
CA THR A 37 -6.29 -1.72 24.15
C THR A 37 -5.83 -0.58 23.26
N LYS A 38 -5.73 0.61 23.86
CA LYS A 38 -5.00 1.74 23.31
C LYS A 38 -3.58 1.26 23.14
N ALA A 39 -3.22 0.87 21.93
CA ALA A 39 -1.85 0.57 21.56
C ALA A 39 -1.05 1.87 21.78
N THR A 40 -0.43 1.97 22.94
CA THR A 40 0.54 3.02 23.23
C THR A 40 1.78 2.67 22.43
N THR A 41 1.84 3.12 21.19
CA THR A 41 3.05 3.11 20.39
C THR A 41 4.01 4.11 21.03
N VAL A 42 4.81 3.65 21.97
CA VAL A 42 6.04 4.37 22.38
C VAL A 42 6.94 4.29 21.16
N THR A 43 6.94 5.35 20.37
CA THR A 43 7.86 5.50 19.25
C THR A 43 9.25 5.82 19.83
N GLU A 44 10.00 4.81 20.25
CA GLU A 44 11.43 4.97 20.41
C GLU A 44 11.99 5.33 19.04
N THR A 45 12.58 6.52 18.96
CA THR A 45 13.24 6.97 17.73
C THR A 45 14.46 6.08 17.51
N PHE A 46 14.47 5.33 16.40
CA PHE A 46 15.65 4.55 16.03
C PHE A 46 16.87 5.46 15.96
N LYS A 47 17.96 5.06 16.64
CA LYS A 47 19.25 5.73 16.56
C LYS A 47 20.23 4.81 15.86
N PRO A 48 20.75 5.21 14.69
CA PRO A 48 21.77 4.44 13.99
C PRO A 48 22.95 4.13 14.90
N ASN A 49 23.28 2.85 15.04
CA ASN A 49 24.51 2.43 15.74
C ASN A 49 25.71 2.49 14.78
N LYS A 50 26.90 2.15 15.28
CA LYS A 50 28.13 2.19 14.48
C LYS A 50 28.07 1.25 13.27
N ASP A 51 27.54 0.04 13.45
CA ASP A 51 27.47 -0.96 12.39
C ASP A 51 26.48 -0.54 11.28
N PHE A 52 25.31 -0.01 11.68
CA PHE A 52 24.35 0.58 10.75
C PHE A 52 25.00 1.71 9.93
N SER A 53 25.70 2.62 10.61
CA SER A 53 26.35 3.77 9.97
C SER A 53 27.48 3.35 9.04
N ALA A 54 28.27 2.36 9.42
CA ALA A 54 29.35 1.82 8.62
C ALA A 54 28.84 1.14 7.34
N TYR A 55 27.63 0.58 7.37
CA TYR A 55 27.03 -0.09 6.21
C TYR A 55 26.26 0.91 5.31
N TRP A 56 25.41 1.74 5.91
CA TRP A 56 24.44 2.53 5.16
C TRP A 56 24.90 3.94 4.79
N TYR A 57 25.96 4.48 5.41
CA TYR A 57 26.46 5.84 5.13
C TYR A 57 27.74 5.87 4.31
N THR A 58 28.04 4.79 3.60
CA THR A 58 29.22 4.72 2.68
C THR A 58 29.04 5.52 1.40
N GLY A 59 27.81 5.88 1.06
CA GLY A 59 27.47 6.46 -0.24
C GLY A 59 27.23 5.41 -1.33
N GLU A 60 27.33 4.12 -0.99
CA GLU A 60 27.09 3.00 -1.90
C GLU A 60 25.64 2.53 -1.82
N ALA A 61 25.17 1.86 -2.88
CA ALA A 61 23.85 1.24 -2.94
C ALA A 61 23.94 -0.28 -2.74
N GLU A 62 23.04 -0.83 -1.92
CA GLU A 62 22.81 -2.27 -1.90
C GLU A 62 21.88 -2.64 -3.05
N ILE A 63 22.32 -3.51 -3.95
CA ILE A 63 21.54 -3.95 -5.11
C ILE A 63 21.37 -5.46 -5.04
N THR A 64 20.10 -5.90 -5.07
CA THR A 64 19.76 -7.32 -5.08
C THR A 64 18.82 -7.62 -6.24
N SER A 65 19.15 -8.63 -7.03
CA SER A 65 18.37 -9.10 -8.17
C SER A 65 17.71 -10.45 -7.86
N TYR A 66 16.46 -10.61 -8.30
CA TYR A 66 15.65 -11.80 -8.07
C TYR A 66 15.03 -12.30 -9.37
N LYS A 67 14.88 -13.62 -9.49
CA LYS A 67 13.93 -14.20 -10.43
C LYS A 67 12.53 -13.90 -9.93
N LEU A 68 11.70 -13.33 -10.78
CA LEU A 68 10.34 -12.94 -10.44
C LEU A 68 9.35 -13.99 -10.97
N GLU A 69 8.43 -14.37 -10.10
CA GLU A 69 7.19 -15.07 -10.46
C GLU A 69 6.02 -14.16 -10.12
N GLN A 70 5.40 -13.59 -11.13
CA GLN A 70 4.29 -12.64 -10.98
C GLN A 70 2.98 -13.26 -11.44
N SER A 71 2.00 -13.35 -10.55
CA SER A 71 0.65 -13.74 -10.95
C SER A 71 -0.03 -12.60 -11.71
N ARG A 72 -0.41 -12.85 -12.96
CA ARG A 72 -1.15 -11.91 -13.80
C ARG A 72 -2.07 -12.64 -14.75
N TYR A 73 -3.35 -12.25 -14.82
CA TYR A 73 -4.38 -12.87 -15.67
C TYR A 73 -4.55 -14.38 -15.46
N GLY A 74 -4.48 -14.83 -14.19
CA GLY A 74 -4.65 -16.24 -13.83
C GLY A 74 -3.45 -17.13 -14.11
N GLU A 75 -2.33 -16.57 -14.59
CA GLU A 75 -1.11 -17.32 -14.89
C GLU A 75 0.09 -16.75 -14.14
N THR A 76 1.12 -17.58 -13.94
CA THR A 76 2.43 -17.16 -13.43
C THR A 76 3.28 -16.65 -14.58
N ARG A 77 3.76 -15.41 -14.45
CA ARG A 77 4.66 -14.75 -15.41
C ARG A 77 6.05 -14.70 -14.83
N HIS A 78 7.04 -15.14 -15.58
CA HIS A 78 8.44 -15.06 -15.19
C HIS A 78 9.04 -13.72 -15.60
N GLY A 79 9.92 -13.20 -14.76
CA GLY A 79 10.56 -11.92 -15.01
C GLY A 79 11.72 -11.67 -14.07
N THR A 80 12.05 -10.41 -13.87
CA THR A 80 13.10 -9.95 -12.95
C THR A 80 12.56 -8.91 -11.98
N ALA A 81 13.04 -8.97 -10.73
CA ALA A 81 12.83 -7.91 -9.75
C ALA A 81 14.19 -7.46 -9.20
N ILE A 82 14.35 -6.15 -9.02
CA ILE A 82 15.57 -5.56 -8.46
C ILE A 82 15.17 -4.65 -7.31
N LEU A 83 15.85 -4.82 -6.17
CA LEU A 83 15.76 -3.95 -5.02
C LEU A 83 17.06 -3.15 -4.93
N ILE A 84 16.93 -1.84 -4.84
CA ILE A 84 18.06 -0.92 -4.73
C ILE A 84 17.83 -0.06 -3.49
N TYR A 85 18.63 -0.30 -2.44
CA TYR A 85 18.61 0.50 -1.23
C TYR A 85 19.79 1.46 -1.23
N VAL A 86 19.53 2.72 -0.93
CA VAL A 86 20.58 3.75 -0.82
C VAL A 86 20.18 4.82 0.19
N THR A 87 21.14 5.27 0.98
CA THR A 87 20.94 6.42 1.87
C THR A 87 21.15 7.71 1.10
N GLU A 88 20.19 8.62 1.20
CA GLU A 88 20.22 9.92 0.52
C GLU A 88 19.86 11.07 1.49
N PRO A 89 20.52 12.24 1.37
CA PRO A 89 20.03 13.47 1.99
C PRO A 89 18.71 13.90 1.33
N PHE A 90 17.74 14.31 2.14
CA PHE A 90 16.38 14.56 1.67
C PHE A 90 15.82 15.86 2.26
N LEU A 91 15.19 16.66 1.44
CA LEU A 91 14.49 17.87 1.83
C LEU A 91 13.09 17.52 2.30
N GLU A 92 12.88 17.44 3.61
CA GLU A 92 11.61 16.98 4.21
C GLU A 92 10.41 17.81 3.75
N THR A 93 10.55 19.14 3.70
CA THR A 93 9.46 20.03 3.30
C THR A 93 9.10 19.90 1.81
N LYS A 94 10.11 19.87 0.94
CA LYS A 94 9.90 19.70 -0.52
C LYS A 94 9.63 18.26 -0.91
N GLN A 95 10.04 17.30 -0.08
CA GLN A 95 9.96 15.86 -0.29
C GLN A 95 10.67 15.42 -1.59
N VAL A 96 11.89 15.88 -1.74
CA VAL A 96 12.80 15.54 -2.83
C VAL A 96 14.22 15.32 -2.30
N LYS A 97 15.05 14.63 -3.09
CA LYS A 97 16.49 14.50 -2.81
C LYS A 97 17.13 15.88 -2.71
N ALA A 98 17.99 16.05 -1.71
CA ALA A 98 18.83 17.23 -1.62
C ALA A 98 20.07 17.09 -2.50
N ASP A 99 20.48 18.18 -3.14
CA ASP A 99 21.71 18.20 -3.95
C ASP A 99 22.97 18.11 -3.07
N TYR A 100 22.88 18.64 -1.85
CA TYR A 100 23.99 18.67 -0.89
C TYR A 100 23.51 18.22 0.49
N SER A 101 24.42 17.57 1.25
CA SER A 101 24.15 17.15 2.63
C SER A 101 24.39 18.31 3.60
N ASN A 102 23.39 19.15 3.79
CA ASN A 102 23.41 20.29 4.72
C ASN A 102 22.22 20.23 5.69
N PRO A 103 22.36 20.71 6.95
CA PRO A 103 21.22 20.96 7.79
C PRO A 103 20.27 21.99 7.13
N PRO A 104 18.93 21.84 7.16
CA PRO A 104 18.15 20.88 7.97
C PRO A 104 17.76 19.58 7.20
N ASN A 105 18.59 19.11 6.27
CA ASN A 105 18.28 17.87 5.54
C ASN A 105 18.23 16.67 6.49
N ILE A 106 17.36 15.73 6.18
CA ILE A 106 17.30 14.45 6.88
C ILE A 106 17.88 13.34 6.01
N ASN A 107 18.30 12.25 6.63
CA ASN A 107 18.69 11.06 5.90
C ASN A 107 17.50 10.13 5.74
N VAL A 108 17.24 9.69 4.51
CA VAL A 108 16.29 8.64 4.20
C VAL A 108 17.01 7.40 3.69
N LEU A 109 16.53 6.22 4.06
CA LEU A 109 16.83 5.02 3.33
C LEU A 109 15.80 4.90 2.21
N LYS A 110 16.25 5.09 0.99
CA LYS A 110 15.43 4.99 -0.20
C LYS A 110 15.46 3.56 -0.71
N LEU A 111 14.31 2.98 -1.00
CA LEU A 111 14.17 1.76 -1.75
C LEU A 111 13.59 2.06 -3.13
N ASN A 112 14.34 1.77 -4.19
CA ASN A 112 13.77 1.57 -5.52
C ASN A 112 13.54 0.09 -5.75
N ARG A 113 12.30 -0.29 -6.03
CA ARG A 113 11.91 -1.65 -6.38
C ARG A 113 11.40 -1.68 -7.81
N THR A 114 12.07 -2.43 -8.67
CA THR A 114 11.65 -2.60 -10.06
C THR A 114 11.19 -4.01 -10.32
N LYS A 115 10.21 -4.18 -11.19
CA LYS A 115 9.76 -5.46 -11.72
C LYS A 115 9.56 -5.36 -13.22
N ASN A 116 10.07 -6.36 -13.95
CA ASN A 116 9.89 -6.48 -15.38
C ASN A 116 9.46 -7.90 -15.70
N PHE A 117 8.35 -8.05 -16.42
CA PHE A 117 7.80 -9.32 -16.89
C PHE A 117 6.97 -9.11 -18.15
N THR A 118 6.61 -10.18 -18.85
CA THR A 118 5.78 -10.13 -20.05
C THR A 118 4.56 -11.04 -19.93
N THR A 119 3.46 -10.62 -20.53
CA THR A 119 2.27 -11.44 -20.77
C THR A 119 2.15 -11.70 -22.28
N GLY A 120 2.64 -12.85 -22.73
CA GLY A 120 2.87 -13.06 -24.15
C GLY A 120 4.00 -12.14 -24.66
N ILE A 121 3.68 -11.26 -25.62
CA ILE A 121 4.60 -10.24 -26.15
C ILE A 121 4.49 -8.88 -25.42
N TYR A 122 3.66 -8.78 -24.44
CA TYR A 122 3.21 -7.56 -23.78
C TYR A 122 4.06 -7.28 -22.53
N PRO A 123 4.98 -6.31 -22.56
CA PRO A 123 5.88 -6.03 -21.45
C PRO A 123 5.21 -5.19 -20.37
N TYR A 124 5.54 -5.51 -19.13
CA TYR A 124 5.29 -4.69 -17.94
C TYR A 124 6.62 -4.17 -17.41
N SER A 125 6.69 -2.88 -17.14
CA SER A 125 7.76 -2.24 -16.40
C SER A 125 7.16 -1.49 -15.22
N ILE A 126 7.50 -1.92 -14.02
CA ILE A 126 6.97 -1.36 -12.76
C ILE A 126 8.15 -0.84 -11.95
N MET A 127 8.03 0.39 -11.45
CA MET A 127 8.98 0.95 -10.51
C MET A 127 8.26 1.61 -9.35
N GLN A 128 8.69 1.27 -8.14
CA GLN A 128 8.24 1.92 -6.91
C GLN A 128 9.44 2.50 -6.17
N SER A 129 9.27 3.71 -5.64
CA SER A 129 10.27 4.35 -4.79
C SER A 129 9.66 4.68 -3.45
N THR A 130 10.31 4.25 -2.37
CA THR A 130 9.93 4.56 -0.99
C THR A 130 11.05 5.35 -0.33
N PHE A 131 10.73 6.49 0.24
CA PHE A 131 11.68 7.36 0.93
C PHE A 131 11.35 7.34 2.42
N TYR A 132 12.09 6.55 3.19
CA TYR A 132 11.82 6.31 4.61
C TYR A 132 12.86 7.00 5.50
N PRO A 133 12.44 7.84 6.48
CA PRO A 133 13.36 8.56 7.35
C PRO A 133 14.05 7.58 8.32
N ILE A 134 15.39 7.60 8.35
CA ILE A 134 16.17 6.65 9.14
C ILE A 134 16.01 6.93 10.64
N ALA A 135 16.12 8.18 11.05
CA ALA A 135 16.11 8.57 12.48
C ALA A 135 14.70 8.71 13.08
N ASN A 136 13.67 8.42 12.32
CA ASN A 136 12.29 8.64 12.74
C ASN A 136 11.41 7.51 12.20
N ASN A 137 11.19 6.50 13.02
CA ASN A 137 10.39 5.32 12.66
C ASN A 137 8.89 5.63 12.50
N ARG A 138 8.59 6.74 11.86
CA ARG A 138 7.24 7.10 11.44
C ARG A 138 6.99 6.52 10.04
N HIS A 139 6.02 7.07 9.35
CA HIS A 139 5.71 6.67 7.98
C HIS A 139 6.77 7.15 6.97
N ALA A 140 6.84 6.46 5.83
CA ALA A 140 7.59 6.96 4.69
C ALA A 140 7.18 8.41 4.37
N ILE A 141 8.15 9.25 4.02
CA ILE A 141 7.90 10.67 3.69
C ILE A 141 7.24 10.77 2.32
N LYS A 142 7.66 9.91 1.41
CA LYS A 142 7.15 9.85 0.05
C LYS A 142 7.17 8.42 -0.46
N VAL A 143 6.14 8.06 -1.22
CA VAL A 143 6.10 6.84 -2.01
C VAL A 143 5.65 7.20 -3.41
N SER A 144 6.27 6.62 -4.43
CA SER A 144 5.80 6.74 -5.81
C SER A 144 5.77 5.38 -6.49
N CYS A 145 4.86 5.22 -7.43
CA CYS A 145 4.74 4.02 -8.25
C CYS A 145 4.44 4.44 -9.69
N SER A 146 5.20 3.90 -10.63
CA SER A 146 4.91 3.99 -12.05
C SER A 146 4.77 2.60 -12.64
N ILE A 147 3.77 2.43 -13.50
CA ILE A 147 3.55 1.21 -14.27
C ILE A 147 3.46 1.63 -15.73
N GLN A 148 4.33 1.06 -16.55
CA GLN A 148 4.31 1.23 -18.00
C GLN A 148 3.98 -0.12 -18.63
N GLU A 149 2.93 -0.11 -19.40
CA GLU A 149 2.47 -1.26 -20.15
C GLU A 149 1.73 -0.79 -21.40
N TRP A 150 1.45 -1.67 -22.36
CA TRP A 150 0.94 -1.23 -23.66
C TRP A 150 -0.50 -0.67 -23.63
N CYS A 151 -1.32 -1.05 -22.64
CA CYS A 151 -2.66 -0.46 -22.51
C CYS A 151 -2.64 0.95 -21.94
N GLY A 152 -1.59 1.33 -21.19
CA GLY A 152 -1.49 2.67 -20.64
C GLY A 152 -0.45 2.84 -19.56
N HIS A 153 -0.27 4.08 -19.16
CA HIS A 153 0.62 4.43 -18.08
C HIS A 153 -0.18 4.75 -16.82
N VAL A 154 0.39 4.35 -15.70
CA VAL A 154 -0.12 4.72 -14.37
C VAL A 154 1.03 5.33 -13.57
N TYR A 155 0.77 6.45 -12.93
CA TYR A 155 1.66 7.04 -11.95
C TYR A 155 0.87 7.45 -10.72
N THR A 156 1.34 7.06 -9.55
CA THR A 156 0.78 7.52 -8.28
C THR A 156 1.90 7.95 -7.37
N GLN A 157 1.71 9.10 -6.73
CA GLN A 157 2.58 9.64 -5.70
C GLN A 157 1.80 9.85 -4.43
N LEU A 158 2.37 9.39 -3.32
CA LEU A 158 1.94 9.68 -1.97
C LEU A 158 2.97 10.59 -1.31
N ASN A 159 2.51 11.74 -0.82
CA ASN A 159 3.28 12.68 -0.02
C ASN A 159 2.77 12.67 1.43
N ASN A 160 3.63 12.34 2.37
CA ASN A 160 3.30 12.35 3.79
C ASN A 160 3.39 13.77 4.36
N ARG A 161 2.25 14.41 4.47
CA ARG A 161 2.09 15.76 5.04
C ARG A 161 1.30 15.69 6.35
N LYS A 162 0.34 16.57 6.57
CA LYS A 162 -0.60 16.47 7.69
C LYS A 162 -1.39 15.16 7.60
N GLN A 163 -1.85 14.81 6.41
CA GLN A 163 -2.38 13.50 6.02
C GLN A 163 -1.48 12.92 4.92
N PHE A 164 -1.78 11.75 4.40
CA PHE A 164 -1.21 11.31 3.14
C PHE A 164 -1.94 12.01 1.99
N GLU A 165 -1.21 12.81 1.23
CA GLU A 165 -1.70 13.46 0.02
C GLU A 165 -1.37 12.55 -1.18
N ILE A 166 -2.37 12.23 -1.97
CA ILE A 166 -2.27 11.32 -3.11
C ILE A 166 -2.52 12.09 -4.39
N ASP A 167 -1.56 12.00 -5.30
CA ASP A 167 -1.71 12.39 -6.70
C ASP A 167 -1.62 11.13 -7.56
N ALA A 168 -2.67 10.85 -8.32
CA ALA A 168 -2.73 9.66 -9.17
C ALA A 168 -3.13 10.04 -10.58
N HIS A 169 -2.42 9.49 -11.55
CA HIS A 169 -2.69 9.59 -12.98
C HIS A 169 -2.83 8.19 -13.55
N SER A 170 -3.97 7.88 -14.14
CA SER A 170 -4.26 6.56 -14.64
C SER A 170 -5.06 6.61 -15.93
N TYR A 171 -4.67 5.77 -16.87
CA TYR A 171 -5.40 5.54 -18.11
C TYR A 171 -6.72 4.79 -17.90
N PHE A 172 -6.87 4.10 -16.76
CA PHE A 172 -8.02 3.23 -16.51
C PHE A 172 -9.18 3.99 -15.86
N GLU A 173 -10.40 3.79 -16.39
CA GLU A 173 -11.62 4.50 -15.99
C GLU A 173 -11.87 4.49 -14.47
N ASN A 174 -11.73 3.33 -13.83
CA ASN A 174 -11.98 3.19 -12.39
C ASN A 174 -10.88 3.78 -11.50
N GLN A 175 -9.79 4.28 -12.10
CA GLN A 175 -8.63 4.86 -11.44
C GLN A 175 -8.17 6.14 -12.14
N ALA A 176 -9.09 6.84 -12.79
CA ALA A 176 -8.82 8.08 -13.51
C ALA A 176 -8.02 9.09 -12.66
N ASP A 177 -7.52 10.13 -13.29
CA ASP A 177 -6.76 11.18 -12.63
C ASP A 177 -7.49 11.68 -11.39
N SER A 178 -6.80 11.65 -10.25
CA SER A 178 -7.39 11.99 -8.97
C SER A 178 -6.38 12.59 -8.00
N ASN A 179 -6.87 13.49 -7.16
CA ASN A 179 -6.14 14.08 -6.05
C ASN A 179 -7.01 13.99 -4.81
N PHE A 180 -6.51 13.37 -3.75
CA PHE A 180 -7.25 13.18 -2.50
C PHE A 180 -6.31 12.94 -1.32
N THR A 181 -6.87 12.89 -0.12
CA THR A 181 -6.12 12.61 1.10
C THR A 181 -6.58 11.33 1.78
N LEU A 182 -5.66 10.68 2.50
CA LEU A 182 -5.93 9.54 3.36
C LEU A 182 -5.41 9.81 4.76
N ASP A 183 -6.09 9.26 5.74
CA ASP A 183 -5.56 9.20 7.10
C ASP A 183 -4.30 8.32 7.13
N LYS A 184 -3.37 8.69 8.01
CA LYS A 184 -2.12 7.96 8.16
C LYS A 184 -2.38 6.57 8.72
N ASN A 185 -1.91 5.60 7.97
CA ASN A 185 -1.94 4.18 8.29
C ASN A 185 -0.60 3.56 7.88
N ILE A 186 -0.35 2.33 8.31
CA ILE A 186 0.81 1.58 7.86
C ILE A 186 0.78 1.47 6.33
N LEU A 187 1.91 1.73 5.68
CA LEU A 187 2.08 1.53 4.24
C LEU A 187 2.81 0.21 4.00
N GLU A 188 2.24 -0.70 3.22
CA GLU A 188 2.97 -1.92 2.81
C GLU A 188 4.33 -1.58 2.16
N ASN A 189 4.37 -0.48 1.42
CA ASN A 189 5.60 -0.01 0.77
C ASN A 189 6.74 0.27 1.77
N GLU A 190 6.43 0.76 2.98
CA GLU A 190 7.45 1.13 3.97
C GLU A 190 8.01 -0.06 4.75
N LEU A 191 7.26 -1.17 4.85
CA LEU A 191 7.67 -2.35 5.61
C LEU A 191 8.99 -2.95 5.11
N TRP A 192 9.23 -2.91 3.80
CA TRP A 192 10.49 -3.38 3.21
C TRP A 192 11.70 -2.59 3.69
N THR A 193 11.54 -1.29 3.87
CA THR A 193 12.61 -0.40 4.36
C THR A 193 12.74 -0.50 5.87
N GLN A 194 11.64 -0.58 6.61
CA GLN A 194 11.65 -0.82 8.05
C GLN A 194 12.38 -2.13 8.39
N LEU A 195 12.14 -3.20 7.63
CA LEU A 195 12.85 -4.47 7.79
C LEU A 195 14.37 -4.32 7.71
N ARG A 196 14.87 -3.40 6.90
CA ARG A 196 16.33 -3.14 6.76
C ARG A 196 16.87 -2.22 7.84
N ILE A 197 16.04 -1.36 8.42
CA ILE A 197 16.46 -0.42 9.48
C ILE A 197 16.35 -1.07 10.85
N ASP A 198 15.17 -1.55 11.21
CA ASP A 198 14.86 -2.15 12.50
C ASP A 198 13.77 -3.23 12.37
N PRO A 199 14.13 -4.49 12.16
CA PRO A 199 13.18 -5.59 12.05
C PRO A 199 12.25 -5.74 13.25
N LYS A 200 12.67 -5.26 14.44
CA LYS A 200 11.89 -5.40 15.68
C LYS A 200 10.74 -4.39 15.75
N SER A 201 10.81 -3.33 14.97
CA SER A 201 9.75 -2.30 14.88
C SER A 201 8.63 -2.64 13.88
N LEU A 202 8.74 -3.78 13.19
CA LEU A 202 7.69 -4.20 12.27
C LEU A 202 6.36 -4.41 13.02
N PRO A 203 5.23 -3.98 12.43
CA PRO A 203 3.92 -4.14 13.06
C PRO A 203 3.54 -5.62 13.16
N VAL A 204 2.93 -6.01 14.27
CA VAL A 204 2.39 -7.36 14.52
C VAL A 204 0.99 -7.28 15.14
N GLY A 205 0.18 -8.33 14.95
CA GLY A 205 -1.21 -8.39 15.39
C GLY A 205 -2.17 -7.84 14.34
N ASP A 206 -3.33 -7.40 14.79
CA ASP A 206 -4.33 -6.78 13.93
C ASP A 206 -3.92 -5.35 13.59
N ILE A 207 -3.84 -5.04 12.31
CA ILE A 207 -3.34 -3.78 11.77
C ILE A 207 -4.29 -3.21 10.72
N SER A 208 -4.21 -1.90 10.55
CA SER A 208 -4.81 -1.22 9.40
C SER A 208 -3.67 -0.79 8.45
N ILE A 209 -3.70 -1.28 7.21
CA ILE A 209 -2.61 -1.12 6.26
C ILE A 209 -3.12 -0.65 4.90
N ILE A 210 -2.40 0.26 4.28
CA ILE A 210 -2.58 0.64 2.87
C ILE A 210 -1.69 -0.29 2.05
N PRO A 211 -2.26 -1.14 1.17
CA PRO A 211 -1.49 -2.01 0.30
C PRO A 211 -0.53 -1.24 -0.60
N SER A 212 0.48 -1.91 -1.13
CA SER A 212 1.43 -1.30 -2.05
C SER A 212 0.72 -0.69 -3.26
N LEU A 213 1.20 0.46 -3.71
CA LEU A 213 0.61 1.14 -4.87
C LEU A 213 0.60 0.23 -6.12
N GLU A 214 1.60 -0.62 -6.26
CA GLU A 214 1.64 -1.65 -7.31
C GLU A 214 0.45 -2.62 -7.21
N PHE A 215 0.17 -3.14 -6.01
CA PHE A 215 -0.95 -4.05 -5.78
C PHE A 215 -2.29 -3.38 -6.12
N ILE A 216 -2.47 -2.15 -5.66
CA ILE A 216 -3.67 -1.33 -5.94
C ILE A 216 -3.92 -1.24 -7.45
N HIS A 217 -2.87 -0.90 -8.23
CA HIS A 217 -3.00 -0.74 -9.67
C HIS A 217 -3.18 -2.07 -10.40
N LEU A 218 -2.39 -3.10 -10.07
CA LEU A 218 -2.49 -4.40 -10.74
C LEU A 218 -3.81 -5.13 -10.46
N LYS A 219 -4.42 -4.87 -9.30
CA LYS A 219 -5.70 -5.48 -8.90
C LYS A 219 -6.92 -4.58 -9.15
N HIS A 220 -6.71 -3.33 -9.57
CA HIS A 220 -7.78 -2.34 -9.78
C HIS A 220 -8.71 -2.21 -8.56
N VAL A 221 -8.12 -2.16 -7.36
CA VAL A 221 -8.86 -2.00 -6.10
C VAL A 221 -8.72 -0.57 -5.57
N PRO A 222 -9.67 -0.09 -4.75
CA PRO A 222 -9.60 1.25 -4.18
C PRO A 222 -8.34 1.47 -3.34
N LEU A 223 -7.69 2.63 -3.51
CA LEU A 223 -6.57 3.05 -2.67
C LEU A 223 -7.11 3.57 -1.32
N LYS A 224 -7.06 2.72 -0.32
CA LYS A 224 -7.50 2.98 1.06
C LYS A 224 -6.81 2.04 2.04
N ALA A 225 -7.02 2.25 3.34
CA ALA A 225 -6.59 1.30 4.35
C ALA A 225 -7.53 0.07 4.40
N TYR A 226 -6.95 -1.10 4.63
CA TYR A 226 -7.62 -2.38 4.80
C TYR A 226 -7.22 -3.00 6.14
N GLN A 227 -8.11 -3.77 6.74
CA GLN A 227 -7.77 -4.55 7.92
C GLN A 227 -6.96 -5.77 7.52
N ALA A 228 -5.90 -6.04 8.28
CA ALA A 228 -5.00 -7.15 8.05
C ALA A 228 -4.48 -7.69 9.39
N SER A 229 -3.87 -8.86 9.37
CA SER A 229 -3.17 -9.45 10.50
C SER A 229 -1.72 -9.70 10.11
N ALA A 230 -0.79 -9.32 10.96
CA ALA A 230 0.64 -9.48 10.74
C ALA A 230 1.28 -10.32 11.85
N SER A 231 2.20 -11.19 11.50
CA SER A 231 2.96 -11.98 12.44
C SER A 231 4.45 -11.98 12.09
N LEU A 232 5.30 -12.02 13.11
CA LEU A 232 6.75 -12.12 12.97
C LEU A 232 7.21 -13.38 13.69
N ALA A 233 7.85 -14.29 12.98
CA ALA A 233 8.39 -15.52 13.55
C ALA A 233 9.90 -15.63 13.30
N LYS A 234 10.61 -16.28 14.21
CA LYS A 234 12.00 -16.67 13.98
C LYS A 234 12.03 -17.83 12.98
N GLY A 235 12.91 -17.75 12.02
CA GLY A 235 13.14 -18.80 11.02
C GLY A 235 14.61 -18.91 10.68
N SER A 236 14.98 -19.96 9.94
CA SER A 236 16.29 -20.12 9.33
C SER A 236 16.10 -20.36 7.84
N TYR A 237 17.00 -19.83 7.04
CA TYR A 237 17.03 -20.03 5.60
C TYR A 237 18.46 -20.38 5.19
N THR A 238 18.60 -21.44 4.39
CA THR A 238 19.91 -21.81 3.84
C THR A 238 19.97 -21.31 2.39
N LEU A 239 20.96 -20.50 2.10
CA LEU A 239 21.27 -20.08 0.73
C LEU A 239 21.94 -21.26 0.02
N ASN A 240 21.43 -21.65 -1.15
CA ASN A 240 22.02 -22.64 -2.04
C ASN A 240 22.96 -21.97 -3.03
#